data_afdc2e8882750365820656c47612e38e
#
_entry.id   afdc2e8882750365820656c47612e38e
#
_cell.length_a   1.000
_cell.length_b   1.000
_cell.length_c   1.000
_cell.angle_alpha   90.00
_cell.angle_beta   90.00
_cell.angle_gamma   90.00
#
_symmetry.space_group_name_H-M   'P 1'
#
loop_
_entity.id
_entity.type
_entity.pdbx_description
1 polymer ?
#
loop_
_entity_poly.entity_id
_entity_poly.type
_entity_poly.pdbx_seq_one_letter_code
_entity_poly.pdbx_strand_id
1 'polypeptide(L)'
;MGKVDDNKQQKLNALLNAAYDLFTTQSVEKTTIAEISKAADVAKGTFYLYFKDKYEIRNRLISHESSKLFKDSVAALEKKSSTASEEPAFEEKMIFIINYIVDALEGNHSLLTFISKNLSWG
;
A
#
# COMPACT_ATOMS: atom_id res chain seq x y z
N MET A 1 -1.61 14.40 -21.84
CA MET A 1 -1.66 13.01 -21.43
C MET A 1 -2.74 12.27 -22.18
N GLY A 2 -2.39 11.17 -22.80
CA GLY A 2 -3.30 10.45 -23.65
C GLY A 2 -4.00 9.30 -22.96
N LYS A 3 -4.97 8.71 -23.66
CA LYS A 3 -5.72 7.54 -23.19
C LYS A 3 -4.80 6.36 -22.87
N VAL A 4 -3.65 6.26 -23.53
CA VAL A 4 -2.70 5.17 -23.33
C VAL A 4 -2.15 5.17 -21.90
N ASP A 5 -1.79 6.35 -21.38
CA ASP A 5 -1.27 6.48 -20.03
C ASP A 5 -2.36 6.18 -19.00
N ASP A 6 -3.60 6.63 -19.26
CA ASP A 6 -4.73 6.35 -18.38
C ASP A 6 -5.04 4.86 -18.33
N ASN A 7 -5.01 4.19 -19.49
CA ASN A 7 -5.25 2.74 -19.57
C ASN A 7 -4.19 1.95 -18.82
N LYS A 8 -2.91 2.34 -18.97
CA LYS A 8 -1.82 1.70 -18.24
C LYS A 8 -1.99 1.87 -16.74
N GLN A 9 -2.34 3.07 -16.29
CA GLN A 9 -2.53 3.33 -14.88
C GLN A 9 -3.73 2.55 -14.33
N GLN A 10 -4.81 2.46 -15.09
CA GLN A 10 -5.98 1.69 -14.70
C GLN A 10 -5.65 0.20 -14.55
N LYS A 11 -4.89 -0.36 -15.49
CA LYS A 11 -4.49 -1.77 -15.42
C LYS A 11 -3.56 -2.03 -14.25
N LEU A 12 -2.62 -1.14 -14.03
CA LEU A 12 -1.70 -1.23 -12.89
C LEU A 12 -2.48 -1.19 -11.58
N ASN A 13 -3.40 -0.23 -11.43
CA ASN A 13 -4.22 -0.11 -10.23
C ASN A 13 -5.08 -1.35 -10.02
N ALA A 14 -5.67 -1.89 -11.09
CA ALA A 14 -6.48 -3.10 -11.01
C ALA A 14 -5.66 -4.29 -10.53
N LEU A 15 -4.43 -4.43 -11.02
CA LEU A 15 -3.53 -5.49 -10.59
C LEU A 15 -3.14 -5.34 -9.11
N LEU A 16 -2.82 -4.12 -8.70
CA LEU A 16 -2.46 -3.86 -7.30
C LEU A 16 -3.62 -4.13 -6.36
N ASN A 17 -4.83 -3.69 -6.73
CA ASN A 17 -6.02 -3.92 -5.91
C ASN A 17 -6.36 -5.41 -5.83
N ALA A 18 -6.30 -6.12 -6.96
CA ALA A 18 -6.57 -7.56 -7.00
C ALA A 18 -5.56 -8.34 -6.16
N ALA A 19 -4.28 -7.99 -6.29
CA ALA A 19 -3.23 -8.65 -5.52
C ALA A 19 -3.40 -8.41 -4.03
N TYR A 20 -3.70 -7.17 -3.65
CA TYR A 20 -3.92 -6.84 -2.24
C TYR A 20 -5.06 -7.66 -1.65
N ASP A 21 -6.19 -7.73 -2.35
CA ASP A 21 -7.35 -8.50 -1.90
C ASP A 21 -7.01 -9.98 -1.72
N LEU A 22 -6.32 -10.58 -2.70
CA LEU A 22 -5.96 -11.98 -2.64
C LEU A 22 -4.90 -12.25 -1.56
N PHE A 23 -3.90 -11.39 -1.46
CA PHE A 23 -2.83 -11.55 -0.46
C PHE A 23 -3.35 -11.41 0.97
N THR A 24 -4.40 -10.62 1.18
CA THR A 24 -4.97 -10.43 2.52
C THR A 24 -6.03 -11.46 2.86
N THR A 25 -6.60 -12.14 1.88
CA THR A 25 -7.62 -13.16 2.12
C THR A 25 -7.04 -14.57 2.11
N GLN A 26 -5.99 -14.85 1.34
CA GLN A 26 -5.47 -16.22 1.23
C GLN A 26 -3.96 -16.37 1.37
N SER A 27 -3.21 -15.33 1.48
CA SER A 27 -1.76 -15.28 1.59
C SER A 27 -1.06 -15.22 0.22
N VAL A 28 0.18 -14.73 0.25
CA VAL A 28 1.00 -14.60 -0.97
C VAL A 28 1.36 -15.97 -1.54
N GLU A 29 1.73 -16.91 -0.66
CA GLU A 29 2.16 -18.25 -1.09
C GLU A 29 1.05 -18.98 -1.86
N LYS A 30 -0.20 -18.82 -1.42
CA LYS A 30 -1.35 -19.50 -2.03
C LYS A 30 -1.92 -18.77 -3.23
N THR A 31 -1.48 -17.55 -3.46
CA THR A 31 -1.97 -16.74 -4.59
C THR A 31 -1.13 -17.00 -5.83
N THR A 32 -1.79 -17.13 -6.98
CA THR A 32 -1.11 -17.31 -8.27
C THR A 32 -1.26 -16.06 -9.11
N ILE A 33 -0.34 -15.90 -10.08
CA ILE A 33 -0.42 -14.81 -11.04
C ILE A 33 -1.69 -14.92 -11.87
N ALA A 34 -2.12 -16.15 -12.19
CA ALA A 34 -3.37 -16.37 -12.94
C ALA A 34 -4.57 -15.82 -12.15
N GLU A 35 -4.62 -16.06 -10.85
CA GLU A 35 -5.71 -15.55 -10.00
C GLU A 35 -5.71 -14.02 -9.95
N ILE A 36 -4.54 -13.41 -9.80
CA ILE A 36 -4.42 -11.95 -9.76
C ILE A 36 -4.90 -11.35 -11.09
N SER A 37 -4.44 -11.92 -12.20
CA SER A 37 -4.79 -11.43 -13.53
C SER A 37 -6.30 -11.55 -13.78
N LYS A 38 -6.88 -12.68 -13.40
CA LYS A 38 -8.32 -12.91 -13.54
C LYS A 38 -9.12 -11.92 -12.71
N ALA A 39 -8.72 -11.70 -11.47
CA ALA A 39 -9.41 -10.76 -10.58
C ALA A 39 -9.29 -9.32 -11.08
N ALA A 40 -8.17 -8.99 -11.72
CA ALA A 40 -7.95 -7.65 -12.28
C ALA A 40 -8.57 -7.49 -13.67
N ASP A 41 -9.12 -8.57 -14.23
CA ASP A 41 -9.71 -8.60 -15.57
C ASP A 41 -8.69 -8.21 -16.65
N VAL A 42 -7.50 -8.81 -16.57
CA VAL A 42 -6.45 -8.62 -17.56
C VAL A 42 -5.87 -9.97 -17.96
N ALA A 43 -5.24 -10.02 -19.12
CA ALA A 43 -4.54 -11.23 -19.55
C ALA A 43 -3.29 -11.45 -18.69
N LYS A 44 -2.90 -12.72 -18.54
CA LYS A 44 -1.71 -13.07 -17.77
C LYS A 44 -0.45 -12.38 -18.32
N GLY A 45 -0.36 -12.26 -19.65
CA GLY A 45 0.74 -11.53 -20.28
C GLY A 45 0.80 -10.07 -19.89
N THR A 46 -0.36 -9.47 -19.61
CA THR A 46 -0.43 -8.09 -19.15
C THR A 46 0.20 -7.94 -17.77
N PHE A 47 0.01 -8.91 -16.87
CA PHE A 47 0.68 -8.91 -15.57
C PHE A 47 2.19 -8.78 -15.76
N TYR A 48 2.77 -9.57 -16.66
CA TYR A 48 4.21 -9.58 -16.89
C TYR A 48 4.77 -8.32 -17.54
N LEU A 49 3.90 -7.45 -18.04
CA LEU A 49 4.35 -6.13 -18.49
C LEU A 49 4.69 -5.21 -17.32
N TYR A 50 4.11 -5.47 -16.15
CA TYR A 50 4.28 -4.60 -14.98
C TYR A 50 5.14 -5.23 -13.88
N PHE A 51 5.06 -6.54 -13.70
CA PHE A 51 5.75 -7.24 -12.62
C PHE A 51 6.34 -8.54 -13.13
N LYS A 52 7.53 -8.88 -12.66
CA LYS A 52 8.17 -10.14 -13.07
C LYS A 52 7.57 -11.36 -12.36
N ASP A 53 7.06 -11.17 -11.14
CA ASP A 53 6.45 -12.25 -10.36
C ASP A 53 5.57 -11.67 -9.26
N LYS A 54 4.93 -12.55 -8.47
CA LYS A 54 4.02 -12.12 -7.41
C LYS A 54 4.74 -11.46 -6.23
N TYR A 55 6.02 -11.72 -6.06
CA TYR A 55 6.79 -11.11 -4.98
C TYR A 55 7.13 -9.67 -5.30
N GLU A 56 7.30 -9.34 -6.56
CA GLU A 56 7.51 -7.95 -6.98
C GLU A 56 6.28 -7.10 -6.73
N ILE A 57 5.08 -7.63 -7.05
CA ILE A 57 3.85 -6.88 -6.79
C ILE A 57 3.59 -6.78 -5.27
N ARG A 58 3.93 -7.83 -4.51
CA ARG A 58 3.86 -7.78 -3.04
C ARG A 58 4.72 -6.64 -2.49
N ASN A 59 5.95 -6.55 -2.94
CA ASN A 59 6.88 -5.52 -2.47
C ASN A 59 6.39 -4.13 -2.85
N ARG A 60 5.82 -4.00 -4.05
CA ARG A 60 5.24 -2.73 -4.48
C ARG A 60 4.07 -2.32 -3.59
N LEU A 61 3.23 -3.28 -3.18
CA LEU A 61 2.11 -3.02 -2.28
C LEU A 61 2.58 -2.57 -0.91
N ILE A 62 3.58 -3.24 -0.35
CA ILE A 62 4.13 -2.86 0.95
C ILE A 62 4.67 -1.44 0.91
N SER A 63 5.43 -1.12 -0.12
CA SER A 63 5.99 0.21 -0.31
C SER A 63 4.90 1.26 -0.46
N HIS A 64 3.89 0.96 -1.28
CA HIS A 64 2.78 1.90 -1.53
C HIS A 64 1.99 2.17 -0.25
N GLU A 65 1.61 1.12 0.48
CA GLU A 65 0.81 1.26 1.70
C GLU A 65 1.60 1.95 2.80
N SER A 66 2.89 1.64 2.93
CA SER A 66 3.75 2.29 3.92
C SER A 66 3.92 3.78 3.62
N SER A 67 4.14 4.12 2.35
CA SER A 67 4.26 5.52 1.93
C SER A 67 2.98 6.28 2.16
N LYS A 68 1.83 5.65 1.88
CA LYS A 68 0.53 6.26 2.09
C LYS A 68 0.30 6.58 3.57
N LEU A 69 0.60 5.63 4.45
CA LEU A 69 0.47 5.84 5.90
C LEU A 69 1.32 7.01 6.37
N PHE A 70 2.56 7.06 5.90
CA PHE A 70 3.47 8.13 6.28
C PHE A 70 2.97 9.49 5.76
N LYS A 71 2.56 9.55 4.50
CA LYS A 71 2.04 10.79 3.92
C LYS A 71 0.78 11.26 4.64
N ASP A 72 -0.12 10.33 4.96
CA ASP A 72 -1.35 10.67 5.68
C ASP A 72 -1.03 11.20 7.08
N SER A 73 -0.04 10.61 7.76
CA SER A 73 0.35 11.07 9.09
C SER A 73 0.96 12.48 9.04
N VAL A 74 1.77 12.76 8.04
CA VAL A 74 2.37 14.07 7.85
C VAL A 74 1.30 15.12 7.54
N ALA A 75 0.36 14.76 6.67
CA ALA A 75 -0.76 15.68 6.34
C ALA A 75 -1.61 15.99 7.56
N ALA A 76 -1.88 14.98 8.39
CA ALA A 76 -2.63 15.18 9.64
C ALA A 76 -1.86 16.07 10.62
N LEU A 77 -0.55 15.89 10.69
CA LEU A 77 0.31 16.71 11.53
C LEU A 77 0.29 18.17 11.07
N GLU A 78 0.40 18.41 9.78
CA GLU A 78 0.37 19.75 9.22
C GLU A 78 -0.95 20.45 9.51
N LYS A 79 -2.06 19.71 9.37
CA LYS A 79 -3.38 20.24 9.66
C LYS A 79 -3.51 20.64 11.13
N LYS A 80 -2.99 19.81 12.04
CA LYS A 80 -3.00 20.10 13.45
C LYS A 80 -2.12 21.31 13.77
N SER A 81 -0.94 21.39 13.18
CA SER A 81 0.01 22.48 13.40
C SER A 81 -0.52 23.81 12.90
N SER A 82 -1.31 23.81 11.82
CA SER A 82 -1.85 25.06 11.27
C SER A 82 -2.83 25.75 12.21
N THR A 83 -3.40 25.03 13.19
CA THR A 83 -4.33 25.56 14.17
C THR A 83 -3.65 25.83 15.53
N ALA A 84 -2.39 25.44 15.67
CA ALA A 84 -1.65 25.64 16.90
C ALA A 84 -1.07 27.05 16.96
N SER A 85 -0.96 27.59 18.16
CA SER A 85 -0.38 28.93 18.36
C SER A 85 1.14 28.91 18.23
N GLU A 86 1.77 27.76 18.42
CA GLU A 86 3.23 27.61 18.32
C GLU A 86 3.56 26.36 17.50
N GLU A 87 4.72 26.39 16.85
CA GLU A 87 5.25 25.24 16.13
C GLU A 87 5.56 24.12 17.14
N PRO A 88 5.06 22.91 16.95
CA PRO A 88 5.39 21.79 17.84
C PRO A 88 6.88 21.46 17.81
N ALA A 89 7.40 20.98 18.94
CA ALA A 89 8.78 20.51 19.01
C ALA A 89 8.94 19.24 18.17
N PHE A 90 10.18 18.95 17.76
CA PHE A 90 10.49 17.78 16.95
C PHE A 90 9.98 16.49 17.61
N GLU A 91 10.20 16.33 18.90
CA GLU A 91 9.75 15.14 19.64
C GLU A 91 8.23 14.99 19.61
N GLU A 92 7.51 16.09 19.71
CA GLU A 92 6.05 16.07 19.63
C GLU A 92 5.58 15.65 18.26
N LYS A 93 6.25 16.12 17.20
CA LYS A 93 5.95 15.73 15.82
C LYS A 93 6.17 14.25 15.61
N MET A 94 7.27 13.71 16.11
CA MET A 94 7.60 12.29 15.99
C MET A 94 6.57 11.41 16.69
N ILE A 95 6.20 11.80 17.92
CA ILE A 95 5.18 11.07 18.69
C ILE A 95 3.85 11.08 17.96
N PHE A 96 3.46 12.22 17.41
CA PHE A 96 2.22 12.34 16.65
C PHE A 96 2.20 11.38 15.46
N ILE A 97 3.28 11.38 14.68
CA ILE A 97 3.39 10.52 13.49
C ILE A 97 3.33 9.04 13.88
N ILE A 98 4.09 8.64 14.89
CA ILE A 98 4.11 7.25 15.36
C ILE A 98 2.72 6.82 15.83
N ASN A 99 2.07 7.65 16.66
CA ASN A 99 0.73 7.34 17.16
C ASN A 99 -0.30 7.27 16.03
N TYR A 100 -0.20 8.16 15.06
CA TYR A 100 -1.09 8.13 13.89
C TYR A 100 -0.97 6.80 13.13
N ILE A 101 0.26 6.38 12.88
CA ILE A 101 0.52 5.15 12.13
C ILE A 101 0.04 3.93 12.93
N VAL A 102 0.34 3.88 14.23
CA VAL A 102 -0.10 2.78 15.08
C VAL A 102 -1.62 2.69 15.12
N ASP A 103 -2.29 3.82 15.29
CA ASP A 103 -3.77 3.85 15.32
C ASP A 103 -4.36 3.39 13.99
N ALA A 104 -3.77 3.82 12.87
CA ALA A 104 -4.23 3.41 11.55
C ALA A 104 -4.08 1.90 11.35
N LEU A 105 -2.96 1.32 11.79
CA LEU A 105 -2.73 -0.12 11.67
C LEU A 105 -3.64 -0.91 12.60
N GLU A 106 -3.89 -0.42 13.80
CA GLU A 106 -4.84 -1.08 14.72
C GLU A 106 -6.25 -1.08 14.16
N GLY A 107 -6.63 -0.03 13.42
CA GLY A 107 -7.93 0.07 12.78
C GLY A 107 -8.04 -0.70 11.47
N ASN A 108 -6.94 -1.24 10.97
CA ASN A 108 -6.92 -2.01 9.72
C ASN A 108 -6.12 -3.30 9.90
N HIS A 109 -6.79 -4.29 10.47
CA HIS A 109 -6.16 -5.56 10.80
C HIS A 109 -5.58 -6.28 9.57
N SER A 110 -6.28 -6.22 8.44
CA SER A 110 -5.80 -6.85 7.20
C SER A 110 -4.46 -6.27 6.74
N LEU A 111 -4.34 -4.95 6.80
CA LEU A 111 -3.10 -4.27 6.42
C LEU A 111 -1.98 -4.60 7.39
N LEU A 112 -2.25 -4.57 8.69
CA LEU A 112 -1.26 -4.90 9.71
C LEU A 112 -0.74 -6.32 9.52
N THR A 113 -1.64 -7.27 9.32
CA THR A 113 -1.29 -8.67 9.10
C THR A 113 -0.47 -8.83 7.82
N PHE A 114 -0.90 -8.18 6.75
CA PHE A 114 -0.18 -8.25 5.47
C PHE A 114 1.25 -7.73 5.61
N ILE A 115 1.41 -6.56 6.20
CA ILE A 115 2.74 -5.97 6.38
C ILE A 115 3.62 -6.84 7.28
N SER A 116 3.10 -7.27 8.43
CA SER A 116 3.91 -8.03 9.38
C SER A 116 4.30 -9.41 8.86
N LYS A 117 3.44 -10.07 8.10
CA LYS A 117 3.76 -11.40 7.53
C LYS A 117 4.74 -11.32 6.37
N ASN A 118 4.79 -10.21 5.67
CA ASN A 118 5.57 -10.09 4.44
C ASN A 118 6.82 -9.23 4.59
N LEU A 119 7.12 -8.77 5.79
CA LEU A 119 8.41 -8.14 6.06
C LEU A 119 9.46 -9.22 6.19
N SER A 120 10.61 -8.98 5.59
CA SER A 120 11.72 -9.90 5.69
C SER A 120 12.51 -9.61 6.97
N TRP A 121 12.61 -10.62 7.82
CA TRP A 121 13.35 -10.51 9.07
C TRP A 121 14.69 -11.24 9.03
N GLY A 122 14.95 -11.85 7.90
CA GLY A 122 16.17 -12.63 7.75
C GLY A 122 17.29 -11.93 7.07
#